data_320415863aad8abb151dca79ac824d5d
#
_entry.id   320415863aad8abb151dca79ac824d5d
#
_cell.length_a   1.000
_cell.length_b   1.000
_cell.length_c   1.000
_cell.angle_alpha   90.00
_cell.angle_beta   90.00
_cell.angle_gamma   90.00
#
_symmetry.space_group_name_H-M   'P 1'
#
loop_
_entity.id
_entity.type
_entity.pdbx_description
1 polymer ?
#
loop_
_entity_poly.entity_id
_entity_poly.type
_entity_poly.pdbx_seq_one_letter_code
_entity_poly.pdbx_strand_id
1 'polypeptide(L)'
;MRESTAGGAPEGGRTIWLPYLVDVVGSFIAYVAVRAFGAGALWALTAAGLLSATVTVVNSVRRRALDAVGALVLLELIASVALLLVVRDARLLLVRPSFYTGIAAVYLLVSATRGTPLSYAGSRPMAARGGPARLAAYERAWARSAQFRRTHRLVTAGFGVALALDSVLRVLIVYRAPVDRATWLSNVPHTVAIVLMVACSAMAGRRFARLVDEEMAREPG
;
A
#
# COMPACT_ATOMS: atom_id res chain seq x y z
N MET A 1 -14.19 53.18 -4.43
CA MET A 1 -14.41 51.85 -5.00
C MET A 1 -13.52 50.88 -4.27
N ARG A 2 -14.06 50.12 -3.32
CA ARG A 2 -13.34 49.08 -2.55
C ARG A 2 -13.74 47.74 -3.13
N GLU A 3 -12.86 47.05 -3.82
CA GLU A 3 -13.08 45.68 -4.18
C GLU A 3 -12.64 44.76 -3.03
N SER A 4 -13.62 44.07 -2.52
CA SER A 4 -13.54 43.07 -1.49
C SER A 4 -12.94 41.79 -2.09
N THR A 5 -11.68 41.49 -1.78
CA THR A 5 -11.08 40.17 -2.04
C THR A 5 -11.61 39.20 -0.97
N ALA A 6 -12.68 38.49 -1.31
CA ALA A 6 -13.11 37.34 -0.53
C ALA A 6 -12.06 36.21 -0.71
N GLY A 7 -11.35 35.92 0.35
CA GLY A 7 -10.43 34.78 0.43
C GLY A 7 -11.17 33.47 0.32
N GLY A 8 -11.03 32.80 -0.80
CA GLY A 8 -11.47 31.41 -0.98
C GLY A 8 -10.61 30.50 -0.10
N ALA A 9 -11.19 29.91 0.92
CA ALA A 9 -10.55 28.86 1.70
C ALA A 9 -10.24 27.65 0.79
N PRO A 10 -9.12 26.94 1.01
CA PRO A 10 -8.76 25.80 0.16
C PRO A 10 -9.70 24.61 0.41
N GLU A 11 -10.67 24.42 -0.47
CA GLU A 11 -11.62 23.28 -0.45
C GLU A 11 -10.98 21.92 -0.77
N GLY A 12 -9.65 21.88 -1.00
CA GLY A 12 -8.93 20.68 -1.48
C GLY A 12 -8.71 19.56 -0.46
N GLY A 13 -8.87 19.82 0.84
CA GLY A 13 -8.53 18.83 1.89
C GLY A 13 -9.60 17.79 2.17
N ARG A 14 -10.86 18.13 2.02
CA ARG A 14 -12.01 17.26 2.40
C ARG A 14 -12.28 16.13 1.40
N THR A 15 -12.00 16.33 0.13
CA THR A 15 -12.36 15.40 -0.94
C THR A 15 -11.45 14.19 -1.03
N ILE A 16 -10.26 14.22 -0.44
CA ILE A 16 -9.27 13.14 -0.56
C ILE A 16 -9.53 12.00 0.43
N TRP A 17 -10.03 12.34 1.63
CA TRP A 17 -10.29 11.33 2.68
C TRP A 17 -11.67 10.67 2.55
N LEU A 18 -12.58 11.31 1.83
CA LEU A 18 -13.96 10.84 1.70
C LEU A 18 -14.05 9.43 1.09
N PRO A 19 -13.33 9.07 0.00
CA PRO A 19 -13.35 7.72 -0.56
C PRO A 19 -12.83 6.66 0.42
N TYR A 20 -11.77 6.98 1.18
CA TYR A 20 -11.22 6.06 2.18
C TYR A 20 -12.14 5.90 3.39
N LEU A 21 -12.76 6.99 3.83
CA LEU A 21 -13.74 6.97 4.90
C LEU A 21 -14.98 6.15 4.50
N VAL A 22 -15.46 6.33 3.28
CA VAL A 22 -16.60 5.55 2.73
C VAL A 22 -16.24 4.06 2.64
N ASP A 23 -15.04 3.71 2.24
CA ASP A 23 -14.61 2.31 2.16
C ASP A 23 -14.53 1.67 3.55
N VAL A 24 -13.88 2.33 4.51
CA VAL A 24 -13.77 1.84 5.90
C VAL A 24 -15.12 1.76 6.58
N VAL A 25 -15.94 2.80 6.47
CA VAL A 25 -17.28 2.83 7.08
C VAL A 25 -18.21 1.83 6.40
N GLY A 26 -18.15 1.73 5.07
CA GLY A 26 -18.93 0.74 4.30
C GLY A 26 -18.60 -0.69 4.69
N SER A 27 -17.32 -1.02 4.80
CA SER A 27 -16.86 -2.35 5.24
C SER A 27 -17.28 -2.65 6.68
N PHE A 28 -17.21 -1.66 7.57
CA PHE A 28 -17.68 -1.80 8.96
C PHE A 28 -19.19 -2.01 9.04
N ILE A 29 -19.98 -1.25 8.27
CA ILE A 29 -21.45 -1.41 8.20
C ILE A 29 -21.80 -2.80 7.66
N ALA A 30 -21.11 -3.28 6.61
CA ALA A 30 -21.31 -4.61 6.07
C ALA A 30 -21.02 -5.70 7.11
N TYR A 31 -19.93 -5.56 7.87
CA TYR A 31 -19.60 -6.45 8.97
C TYR A 31 -20.71 -6.50 10.02
N VAL A 32 -21.14 -5.33 10.51
CA VAL A 32 -22.18 -5.23 11.55
C VAL A 32 -23.51 -5.76 11.04
N ALA A 33 -23.90 -5.46 9.80
CA ALA A 33 -25.12 -5.96 9.19
C ALA A 33 -25.14 -7.48 9.12
N VAL A 34 -24.08 -8.12 8.59
CA VAL A 34 -23.99 -9.57 8.50
C VAL A 34 -24.00 -10.22 9.89
N ARG A 35 -23.38 -9.59 10.89
CA ARG A 35 -23.43 -10.05 12.28
C ARG A 35 -24.83 -9.93 12.89
N ALA A 36 -25.58 -8.88 12.58
CA ALA A 36 -26.95 -8.68 13.03
C ALA A 36 -27.93 -9.74 12.47
N PHE A 37 -27.65 -10.28 11.31
CA PHE A 37 -28.39 -11.43 10.75
C PHE A 37 -28.01 -12.78 11.36
N GLY A 38 -27.21 -12.81 12.43
CA GLY A 38 -26.81 -14.04 13.13
C GLY A 38 -25.69 -14.83 12.48
N ALA A 39 -25.07 -14.32 11.42
CA ALA A 39 -23.95 -14.98 10.77
C ALA A 39 -22.70 -14.95 11.65
N GLY A 40 -21.88 -16.01 11.57
CA GLY A 40 -20.62 -16.10 12.29
C GLY A 40 -19.63 -14.98 11.89
N ALA A 41 -18.69 -14.66 12.78
CA ALA A 41 -17.69 -13.61 12.56
C ALA A 41 -16.90 -13.80 11.25
N LEU A 42 -16.64 -15.06 10.86
CA LEU A 42 -15.96 -15.40 9.61
C LEU A 42 -16.72 -14.88 8.39
N TRP A 43 -18.03 -15.13 8.32
CA TRP A 43 -18.89 -14.69 7.21
C TRP A 43 -19.02 -13.17 7.16
N ALA A 44 -19.10 -12.51 8.33
CA ALA A 44 -19.15 -11.06 8.41
C ALA A 44 -17.85 -10.40 7.91
N LEU A 45 -16.69 -10.95 8.30
CA LEU A 45 -15.38 -10.47 7.82
C LEU A 45 -15.20 -10.72 6.32
N THR A 46 -15.66 -11.89 5.83
CA THR A 46 -15.60 -12.21 4.39
C THR A 46 -16.47 -11.24 3.58
N ALA A 47 -17.69 -10.95 4.04
CA ALA A 47 -18.58 -10.01 3.37
C ALA A 47 -18.02 -8.59 3.34
N ALA A 48 -17.46 -8.11 4.46
CA ALA A 48 -16.81 -6.80 4.55
C ALA A 48 -15.60 -6.71 3.61
N GLY A 49 -14.77 -7.75 3.57
CA GLY A 49 -13.61 -7.84 2.69
C GLY A 49 -14.00 -7.87 1.20
N LEU A 50 -15.03 -8.64 0.84
CA LEU A 50 -15.53 -8.69 -0.53
C LEU A 50 -16.11 -7.35 -0.99
N LEU A 51 -16.80 -6.62 -0.10
CA LEU A 51 -17.31 -5.29 -0.41
C LEU A 51 -16.17 -4.32 -0.71
N SER A 52 -15.17 -4.23 0.17
CA SER A 52 -14.00 -3.36 -0.02
C SER A 52 -13.25 -3.72 -1.31
N ALA A 53 -13.04 -5.00 -1.56
CA ALA A 53 -12.41 -5.50 -2.77
C ALA A 53 -13.20 -5.11 -4.03
N THR A 54 -14.53 -5.27 -4.02
CA THR A 54 -15.40 -4.92 -5.15
C THR A 54 -15.32 -3.43 -5.45
N VAL A 55 -15.38 -2.58 -4.40
CA VAL A 55 -15.24 -1.12 -4.55
C VAL A 55 -13.89 -0.76 -5.15
N THR A 56 -12.81 -1.39 -4.69
CA THR A 56 -11.45 -1.17 -5.21
C THR A 56 -11.33 -1.57 -6.68
N VAL A 57 -11.85 -2.75 -7.05
CA VAL A 57 -11.87 -3.24 -8.44
C VAL A 57 -12.68 -2.31 -9.34
N VAL A 58 -13.90 -1.95 -8.93
CA VAL A 58 -14.76 -1.06 -9.71
C VAL A 58 -14.11 0.30 -9.92
N ASN A 59 -13.50 0.88 -8.89
CA ASN A 59 -12.79 2.15 -8.99
C ASN A 59 -11.56 2.06 -9.90
N SER A 60 -10.80 0.98 -9.84
CA SER A 60 -9.63 0.73 -10.69
C SER A 60 -10.03 0.57 -12.17
N VAL A 61 -11.10 -0.18 -12.45
CA VAL A 61 -11.63 -0.35 -13.80
C VAL A 61 -12.19 0.96 -14.36
N ARG A 62 -12.96 1.71 -13.55
CA ARG A 62 -13.51 3.01 -13.97
C ARG A 62 -12.45 4.04 -14.30
N ARG A 63 -11.33 4.04 -13.60
CA ARG A 63 -10.21 4.95 -13.85
C ARG A 63 -9.33 4.52 -15.02
N ARG A 64 -9.58 3.38 -15.65
CA ARG A 64 -8.75 2.75 -16.72
C ARG A 64 -7.26 2.69 -16.38
N ALA A 65 -6.94 2.74 -15.10
CA ALA A 65 -5.59 2.67 -14.58
C ALA A 65 -5.55 1.54 -13.55
N LEU A 66 -5.28 0.33 -14.04
CA LEU A 66 -4.67 -0.69 -13.17
C LEU A 66 -3.26 -0.15 -12.87
N ASP A 67 -3.19 0.70 -11.84
CA ASP A 67 -1.89 1.07 -11.33
C ASP A 67 -1.29 -0.14 -10.59
N ALA A 68 0.00 -0.06 -10.35
CA ALA A 68 0.77 -1.13 -9.72
C ALA A 68 0.19 -1.55 -8.35
N VAL A 69 -0.46 -0.63 -7.64
CA VAL A 69 -1.08 -0.87 -6.33
C VAL A 69 -2.39 -1.65 -6.48
N GLY A 70 -3.23 -1.28 -7.45
CA GLY A 70 -4.48 -2.00 -7.75
C GLY A 70 -4.23 -3.45 -8.18
N ALA A 71 -3.19 -3.70 -8.98
CA ALA A 71 -2.79 -5.05 -9.38
C ALA A 71 -2.34 -5.90 -8.18
N LEU A 72 -1.59 -5.31 -7.24
CA LEU A 72 -1.16 -5.98 -6.01
C LEU A 72 -2.35 -6.37 -5.14
N VAL A 73 -3.28 -5.43 -4.89
CA VAL A 73 -4.49 -5.67 -4.10
C VAL A 73 -5.35 -6.77 -4.72
N LEU A 74 -5.49 -6.79 -6.05
CA LEU A 74 -6.23 -7.82 -6.74
C LEU A 74 -5.58 -9.20 -6.59
N LEU A 75 -4.27 -9.27 -6.70
CA LEU A 75 -3.50 -10.49 -6.53
C LEU A 75 -3.62 -11.04 -5.09
N GLU A 76 -3.53 -10.16 -4.09
CA GLU A 76 -3.73 -10.52 -2.68
C GLU A 76 -5.14 -11.03 -2.41
N LEU A 77 -6.15 -10.42 -3.03
CA LEU A 77 -7.54 -10.86 -2.90
C LEU A 77 -7.75 -12.26 -3.48
N ILE A 78 -7.26 -12.50 -4.71
CA ILE A 78 -7.37 -13.82 -5.35
C ILE A 78 -6.68 -14.88 -4.49
N ALA A 79 -5.48 -14.59 -4.00
CA ALA A 79 -4.75 -15.49 -3.10
C ALA A 79 -5.51 -15.73 -1.78
N SER A 80 -6.17 -14.70 -1.25
CA SER A 80 -7.02 -14.79 -0.04
C SER A 80 -8.15 -15.77 -0.21
N VAL A 81 -8.90 -15.62 -1.30
CA VAL A 81 -10.06 -16.50 -1.59
C VAL A 81 -9.60 -17.94 -1.84
N ALA A 82 -8.53 -18.12 -2.61
CA ALA A 82 -7.98 -19.44 -2.88
C ALA A 82 -7.56 -20.16 -1.58
N LEU A 83 -6.86 -19.46 -0.68
CA LEU A 83 -6.45 -20.01 0.61
C LEU A 83 -7.62 -20.30 1.55
N LEU A 84 -8.69 -19.51 1.52
CA LEU A 84 -9.89 -19.75 2.33
C LEU A 84 -10.55 -21.09 2.00
N LEU A 85 -10.51 -21.50 0.73
CA LEU A 85 -11.13 -22.73 0.25
C LEU A 85 -10.29 -23.99 0.60
N VAL A 86 -8.99 -23.83 0.78
CA VAL A 86 -8.05 -24.97 0.96
C VAL A 86 -7.70 -25.24 2.43
N VAL A 87 -7.74 -24.20 3.29
CA VAL A 87 -7.16 -24.26 4.63
C VAL A 87 -8.14 -24.80 5.67
N ARG A 88 -7.85 -25.98 6.23
CA ARG A 88 -8.55 -26.58 7.38
C ARG A 88 -7.67 -26.75 8.63
N ASP A 89 -6.38 -26.48 8.55
CA ASP A 89 -5.42 -26.65 9.64
C ASP A 89 -5.15 -25.31 10.37
N ALA A 90 -5.13 -25.34 11.71
CA ALA A 90 -4.86 -24.16 12.55
C ALA A 90 -3.50 -23.52 12.26
N ARG A 91 -2.45 -24.31 11.97
CA ARG A 91 -1.13 -23.79 11.59
C ARG A 91 -1.15 -23.09 10.25
N LEU A 92 -1.88 -23.61 9.28
CA LEU A 92 -2.08 -22.97 7.98
C LEU A 92 -2.83 -21.65 8.10
N LEU A 93 -3.77 -21.52 9.05
CA LEU A 93 -4.43 -20.24 9.34
C LEU A 93 -3.45 -19.20 9.86
N LEU A 94 -2.49 -19.57 10.70
CA LEU A 94 -1.44 -18.68 11.22
C LEU A 94 -0.43 -18.27 10.13
N VAL A 95 -0.16 -19.16 9.17
CA VAL A 95 0.77 -18.90 8.04
C VAL A 95 0.09 -18.10 6.93
N ARG A 96 -1.24 -18.10 6.86
CA ARG A 96 -1.98 -17.42 5.79
C ARG A 96 -1.52 -15.97 5.50
N PRO A 97 -1.27 -15.09 6.48
CA PRO A 97 -0.76 -13.75 6.21
C PRO A 97 0.61 -13.75 5.50
N SER A 98 1.44 -14.78 5.71
CA SER A 98 2.77 -14.88 5.06
C SER A 98 2.67 -15.07 3.55
N PHE A 99 1.60 -15.68 3.05
CA PHE A 99 1.39 -15.80 1.60
C PHE A 99 1.17 -14.44 0.96
N TYR A 100 0.41 -13.56 1.62
CA TYR A 100 0.14 -12.21 1.10
C TYR A 100 1.39 -11.35 1.13
N THR A 101 2.11 -11.35 2.26
CA THR A 101 3.37 -10.60 2.37
C THR A 101 4.43 -11.17 1.42
N GLY A 102 4.44 -12.49 1.17
CA GLY A 102 5.31 -13.13 0.20
C GLY A 102 5.00 -12.71 -1.24
N ILE A 103 3.73 -12.69 -1.62
CA ILE A 103 3.28 -12.22 -2.95
C ILE A 103 3.64 -10.73 -3.12
N ALA A 104 3.37 -9.90 -2.11
CA ALA A 104 3.74 -8.50 -2.12
C ALA A 104 5.26 -8.30 -2.24
N ALA A 105 6.04 -9.12 -1.53
CA ALA A 105 7.50 -9.10 -1.61
C ALA A 105 8.01 -9.40 -3.03
N VAL A 106 7.50 -10.46 -3.66
CA VAL A 106 7.87 -10.84 -5.04
C VAL A 106 7.49 -9.71 -6.00
N TYR A 107 6.28 -9.16 -5.88
CA TYR A 107 5.84 -8.05 -6.71
C TYR A 107 6.76 -6.83 -6.58
N LEU A 108 7.11 -6.43 -5.34
CA LEU A 108 8.03 -5.31 -5.09
C LEU A 108 9.42 -5.56 -5.69
N LEU A 109 9.98 -6.76 -5.50
CA LEU A 109 11.28 -7.12 -6.04
C LEU A 109 11.29 -7.11 -7.58
N VAL A 110 10.24 -7.64 -8.20
CA VAL A 110 10.07 -7.60 -9.66
C VAL A 110 9.93 -6.16 -10.15
N SER A 111 9.09 -5.34 -9.49
CA SER A 111 8.90 -3.93 -9.87
C SER A 111 10.16 -3.09 -9.67
N ALA A 112 11.01 -3.43 -8.72
CA ALA A 112 12.29 -2.75 -8.51
C ALA A 112 13.30 -3.01 -9.65
N THR A 113 13.23 -4.20 -10.26
CA THR A 113 14.16 -4.61 -11.33
C THR A 113 13.61 -4.34 -12.73
N ARG A 114 12.28 -4.48 -12.91
CA ARG A 114 11.61 -4.36 -14.22
C ARG A 114 10.56 -3.25 -14.18
N GLY A 115 10.68 -2.27 -15.05
CA GLY A 115 9.70 -1.20 -15.21
C GLY A 115 9.79 -0.08 -14.19
N THR A 116 8.65 0.40 -13.75
CA THR A 116 8.50 1.55 -12.82
C THR A 116 8.41 1.04 -11.39
N PRO A 117 9.36 1.39 -10.49
CA PRO A 117 9.31 0.96 -9.09
C PRO A 117 8.06 1.44 -8.37
N LEU A 118 7.50 0.59 -7.50
CA LEU A 118 6.28 0.94 -6.77
C LEU A 118 6.43 2.19 -5.91
N SER A 119 7.63 2.43 -5.34
CA SER A 119 7.91 3.65 -4.57
C SER A 119 7.76 4.92 -5.42
N TYR A 120 8.12 4.88 -6.71
CA TYR A 120 7.90 6.00 -7.64
C TYR A 120 6.41 6.23 -7.88
N ALA A 121 5.67 5.18 -8.23
CA ALA A 121 4.24 5.27 -8.45
C ALA A 121 3.48 5.76 -7.21
N GLY A 122 3.84 5.25 -6.02
CA GLY A 122 3.24 5.63 -4.74
C GLY A 122 3.58 7.06 -4.27
N SER A 123 4.75 7.60 -4.65
CA SER A 123 5.14 8.96 -4.29
C SER A 123 4.61 10.03 -5.26
N ARG A 124 4.22 9.66 -6.48
CA ARG A 124 3.70 10.58 -7.49
C ARG A 124 2.49 11.41 -7.02
N PRO A 125 1.47 10.84 -6.33
CA PRO A 125 0.37 11.63 -5.77
C PRO A 125 0.80 12.67 -4.73
N MET A 126 1.88 12.39 -3.99
CA MET A 126 2.44 13.37 -3.03
C MET A 126 3.11 14.54 -3.77
N ALA A 127 3.83 14.27 -4.85
CA ALA A 127 4.39 15.32 -5.71
C ALA A 127 3.28 16.18 -6.32
N ALA A 128 2.18 15.57 -6.79
CA ALA A 128 1.03 16.28 -7.34
C ALA A 128 0.35 17.22 -6.35
N ARG A 129 0.34 16.90 -5.05
CA ARG A 129 -0.17 17.79 -3.99
C ARG A 129 0.64 19.08 -3.85
N GLY A 130 1.92 19.06 -4.22
CA GLY A 130 2.79 20.25 -4.23
C GLY A 130 2.58 21.16 -5.45
N GLY A 131 1.57 20.89 -6.28
CA GLY A 131 1.22 21.68 -7.45
C GLY A 131 1.78 21.12 -8.76
N PRO A 132 1.31 21.65 -9.93
CA PRO A 132 1.69 21.15 -11.24
C PRO A 132 3.20 21.29 -11.54
N ALA A 133 3.82 22.35 -11.07
CA ALA A 133 5.28 22.58 -11.25
C ALA A 133 6.09 21.49 -10.51
N ARG A 134 5.69 21.12 -9.29
CA ARG A 134 6.38 20.07 -8.52
C ARG A 134 6.17 18.69 -9.12
N LEU A 135 4.98 18.39 -9.66
CA LEU A 135 4.73 17.14 -10.38
C LEU A 135 5.59 17.05 -11.63
N ALA A 136 5.66 18.13 -12.42
CA ALA A 136 6.49 18.19 -13.63
C ALA A 136 7.99 18.01 -13.28
N ALA A 137 8.49 18.64 -12.20
CA ALA A 137 9.85 18.45 -11.73
C ALA A 137 10.11 17.00 -11.27
N TYR A 138 9.16 16.36 -10.61
CA TYR A 138 9.24 14.95 -10.20
C TYR A 138 9.35 14.01 -11.42
N GLU A 139 8.57 14.25 -12.46
CA GLU A 139 8.59 13.48 -13.71
C GLU A 139 9.88 13.72 -14.51
N ARG A 140 10.38 14.96 -14.52
CA ARG A 140 11.70 15.29 -15.11
C ARG A 140 12.85 14.64 -14.35
N ALA A 141 12.82 14.66 -13.00
CA ALA A 141 13.81 13.98 -12.18
C ALA A 141 13.86 12.47 -12.48
N TRP A 142 12.71 11.84 -12.71
CA TRP A 142 12.66 10.45 -13.16
C TRP A 142 13.29 10.24 -14.53
N ALA A 143 13.01 11.11 -15.49
CA ALA A 143 13.53 11.00 -16.85
C ALA A 143 15.05 11.25 -16.93
N ARG A 144 15.54 12.28 -16.22
CA ARG A 144 16.91 12.78 -16.35
C ARG A 144 17.89 12.25 -15.32
N SER A 145 17.45 12.00 -14.07
CA SER A 145 18.34 11.62 -12.98
C SER A 145 18.44 10.12 -12.76
N ALA A 146 19.62 9.55 -13.07
CA ALA A 146 19.93 8.16 -12.76
C ALA A 146 19.93 7.89 -11.24
N GLN A 147 20.36 8.86 -10.44
CA GLN A 147 20.37 8.77 -8.98
C GLN A 147 18.93 8.67 -8.43
N PHE A 148 18.00 9.47 -8.95
CA PHE A 148 16.61 9.43 -8.56
C PHE A 148 15.98 8.05 -8.85
N ARG A 149 16.17 7.52 -10.05
CA ARG A 149 15.73 6.16 -10.43
C ARG A 149 16.33 5.08 -9.53
N ARG A 150 17.66 5.15 -9.28
CA ARG A 150 18.34 4.19 -8.42
C ARG A 150 17.81 4.21 -7.00
N THR A 151 17.56 5.39 -6.43
CA THR A 151 17.02 5.54 -5.08
C THR A 151 15.62 4.90 -4.97
N HIS A 152 14.73 5.16 -5.92
CA HIS A 152 13.41 4.52 -5.97
C HIS A 152 13.50 2.99 -6.09
N ARG A 153 14.38 2.48 -6.94
CA ARG A 153 14.61 1.03 -7.08
C ARG A 153 15.12 0.40 -5.79
N LEU A 154 16.09 1.04 -5.14
CA LEU A 154 16.64 0.54 -3.87
C LEU A 154 15.60 0.55 -2.74
N VAL A 155 14.79 1.59 -2.63
CA VAL A 155 13.71 1.67 -1.64
C VAL A 155 12.67 0.57 -1.89
N THR A 156 12.25 0.39 -3.15
CA THR A 156 11.29 -0.66 -3.52
C THR A 156 11.86 -2.05 -3.26
N ALA A 157 13.13 -2.29 -3.62
CA ALA A 157 13.81 -3.56 -3.34
C ALA A 157 13.95 -3.81 -1.84
N GLY A 158 14.30 -2.79 -1.05
CA GLY A 158 14.39 -2.88 0.41
C GLY A 158 13.05 -3.26 1.05
N PHE A 159 11.94 -2.70 0.58
CA PHE A 159 10.61 -3.10 1.01
C PHE A 159 10.30 -4.55 0.64
N GLY A 160 10.63 -4.96 -0.59
CA GLY A 160 10.47 -6.34 -1.04
C GLY A 160 11.26 -7.33 -0.17
N VAL A 161 12.51 -7.01 0.16
CA VAL A 161 13.34 -7.85 1.04
C VAL A 161 12.77 -7.91 2.46
N ALA A 162 12.32 -6.77 3.02
CA ALA A 162 11.73 -6.72 4.35
C ALA A 162 10.48 -7.62 4.45
N LEU A 163 9.59 -7.55 3.45
CA LEU A 163 8.39 -8.40 3.41
C LEU A 163 8.72 -9.88 3.13
N ALA A 164 9.73 -10.16 2.32
CA ALA A 164 10.19 -11.53 2.10
C ALA A 164 10.72 -12.16 3.40
N LEU A 165 11.52 -11.41 4.15
CA LEU A 165 12.02 -11.85 5.46
C LEU A 165 10.88 -12.03 6.46
N ASP A 166 9.91 -11.10 6.52
CA ASP A 166 8.70 -11.24 7.35
C ASP A 166 7.97 -12.55 7.01
N SER A 167 7.70 -12.78 5.74
CA SER A 167 7.01 -13.99 5.26
C SER A 167 7.73 -15.27 5.68
N VAL A 168 9.04 -15.37 5.42
CA VAL A 168 9.85 -16.54 5.75
C VAL A 168 9.94 -16.76 7.26
N LEU A 169 10.24 -15.69 8.02
CA LEU A 169 10.37 -15.77 9.49
C LEU A 169 9.06 -16.19 10.14
N ARG A 170 7.93 -15.66 9.68
CA ARG A 170 6.61 -16.04 10.17
C ARG A 170 6.33 -17.53 9.95
N VAL A 171 6.61 -18.05 8.76
CA VAL A 171 6.46 -19.48 8.46
C VAL A 171 7.34 -20.32 9.38
N LEU A 172 8.61 -19.96 9.54
CA LEU A 172 9.54 -20.66 10.43
C LEU A 172 9.05 -20.66 11.88
N ILE A 173 8.58 -19.55 12.39
CA ILE A 173 8.05 -19.41 13.75
C ILE A 173 6.83 -20.32 13.95
N VAL A 174 5.87 -20.31 13.02
CA VAL A 174 4.64 -21.11 13.14
C VAL A 174 4.93 -22.60 13.13
N TYR A 175 5.92 -23.05 12.37
CA TYR A 175 6.26 -24.49 12.32
C TYR A 175 7.23 -24.93 13.42
N ARG A 176 8.04 -24.02 13.97
CA ARG A 176 9.03 -24.36 15.01
C ARG A 176 8.52 -24.11 16.44
N ALA A 177 7.60 -23.18 16.65
CA ALA A 177 7.06 -22.84 17.96
C ALA A 177 5.79 -23.66 18.30
N PRO A 178 5.49 -23.88 19.60
CA PRO A 178 4.17 -24.31 20.04
C PRO A 178 3.09 -23.32 19.59
N VAL A 179 1.89 -23.85 19.23
CA VAL A 179 0.81 -23.05 18.61
C VAL A 179 0.45 -21.82 19.44
N ASP A 180 0.38 -21.96 20.77
CA ASP A 180 0.06 -20.85 21.71
C ASP A 180 1.06 -19.70 21.64
N ARG A 181 2.35 -20.02 21.50
CA ARG A 181 3.41 -19.01 21.34
C ARG A 181 3.52 -18.48 19.91
N ALA A 182 3.25 -19.32 18.93
CA ALA A 182 3.30 -18.94 17.53
C ALA A 182 2.31 -17.82 17.20
N THR A 183 1.15 -17.79 17.87
CA THR A 183 0.09 -16.81 17.63
C THR A 183 0.55 -15.37 17.83
N TRP A 184 1.31 -15.08 18.88
CA TRP A 184 1.81 -13.72 19.12
C TRP A 184 3.21 -13.51 18.55
N LEU A 185 4.09 -14.53 18.57
CA LEU A 185 5.46 -14.43 18.10
C LEU A 185 5.54 -14.21 16.58
N SER A 186 4.59 -14.77 15.83
CA SER A 186 4.51 -14.60 14.37
C SER A 186 4.20 -13.16 13.93
N ASN A 187 3.72 -12.29 14.82
CA ASN A 187 3.48 -10.88 14.53
C ASN A 187 4.74 -10.00 14.69
N VAL A 188 5.77 -10.49 15.41
CA VAL A 188 6.99 -9.72 15.65
C VAL A 188 7.73 -9.38 14.36
N PRO A 189 8.02 -10.32 13.44
CA PRO A 189 8.66 -10.00 12.16
C PRO A 189 7.89 -8.95 11.37
N HIS A 190 6.57 -9.04 11.35
CA HIS A 190 5.71 -8.09 10.64
C HIS A 190 5.81 -6.68 11.21
N THR A 191 5.75 -6.54 12.53
CA THR A 191 5.91 -5.24 13.21
C THR A 191 7.28 -4.64 12.90
N VAL A 192 8.34 -5.43 12.96
CA VAL A 192 9.70 -4.99 12.63
C VAL A 192 9.80 -4.56 11.17
N ALA A 193 9.23 -5.34 10.24
CA ALA A 193 9.21 -5.00 8.81
C ALA A 193 8.50 -3.66 8.56
N ILE A 194 7.33 -3.43 9.18
CA ILE A 194 6.60 -2.16 9.06
C ILE A 194 7.45 -1.00 9.59
N VAL A 195 8.03 -1.12 10.78
CA VAL A 195 8.86 -0.06 11.38
C VAL A 195 10.05 0.28 10.47
N LEU A 196 10.73 -0.73 9.95
CA LEU A 196 11.83 -0.53 9.00
C LEU A 196 11.37 0.15 7.71
N MET A 197 10.24 -0.26 7.15
CA MET A 197 9.68 0.34 5.94
C MET A 197 9.30 1.82 6.16
N VAL A 198 8.70 2.15 7.30
CA VAL A 198 8.35 3.53 7.67
C VAL A 198 9.63 4.37 7.85
N ALA A 199 10.63 3.86 8.56
CA ALA A 199 11.91 4.54 8.73
C ALA A 199 12.63 4.77 7.39
N CYS A 200 12.70 3.75 6.53
CA CYS A 200 13.24 3.86 5.18
C CYS A 200 12.47 4.88 4.33
N SER A 201 11.13 4.89 4.41
CA SER A 201 10.28 5.85 3.71
C SER A 201 10.57 7.29 4.14
N ALA A 202 10.71 7.53 5.44
CA ALA A 202 11.00 8.85 5.98
C ALA A 202 12.40 9.37 5.53
N MET A 203 13.40 8.49 5.53
CA MET A 203 14.75 8.82 5.06
C MET A 203 14.78 9.06 3.55
N ALA A 204 14.14 8.19 2.78
CA ALA A 204 14.07 8.29 1.33
C ALA A 204 13.26 9.51 0.88
N GLY A 205 12.17 9.84 1.58
CA GLY A 205 11.34 11.00 1.29
C GLY A 205 12.11 12.32 1.32
N ARG A 206 13.04 12.46 2.29
CA ARG A 206 13.94 13.63 2.36
C ARG A 206 14.89 13.72 1.15
N ARG A 207 15.39 12.57 0.67
CA ARG A 207 16.24 12.52 -0.54
C ARG A 207 15.45 12.82 -1.80
N PHE A 208 14.25 12.28 -1.91
CA PHE A 208 13.38 12.56 -3.04
C PHE A 208 13.00 14.03 -3.12
N ALA A 209 12.65 14.66 -1.98
CA ALA A 209 12.35 16.09 -1.91
C ALA A 209 13.51 16.91 -2.41
N ARG A 210 14.73 16.69 -1.92
CA ARG A 210 15.94 17.42 -2.36
C ARG A 210 16.18 17.31 -3.87
N LEU A 211 16.10 16.09 -4.43
CA LEU A 211 16.34 15.88 -5.85
C LEU A 211 15.29 16.56 -6.73
N VAL A 212 14.05 16.63 -6.25
CA VAL A 212 12.96 17.34 -6.95
C VAL A 212 13.17 18.86 -6.83
N ASP A 213 13.56 19.37 -5.66
CA ASP A 213 13.81 20.78 -5.43
C ASP A 213 15.02 21.27 -6.27
N GLU A 214 16.09 20.45 -6.41
CA GLU A 214 17.22 20.72 -7.30
C GLU A 214 16.76 20.80 -8.79
N GLU A 215 15.83 19.95 -9.20
CA GLU A 215 15.32 19.97 -10.58
C GLU A 215 14.37 21.15 -10.81
N MET A 216 13.67 21.62 -9.79
CA MET A 216 12.89 22.86 -9.86
C MET A 216 13.79 24.10 -9.98
N ALA A 217 14.93 24.12 -9.28
CA ALA A 217 15.88 25.22 -9.31
C ALA A 217 16.63 25.34 -10.66
N ARG A 218 16.74 24.27 -11.43
CA ARG A 218 17.40 24.26 -12.75
C ARG A 218 16.57 24.90 -13.87
N GLU A 219 15.27 24.92 -13.72
CA GLU A 219 14.35 25.55 -14.66
C GLU A 219 13.43 26.51 -13.89
N PRO A 220 13.91 27.70 -13.49
CA PRO A 220 13.02 28.76 -13.03
C PRO A 220 12.16 29.14 -14.22
N GLY A 221 10.83 28.88 -14.09
CA GLY A 221 9.78 29.04 -15.09
C GLY A 221 9.76 30.37 -15.86
#